data_28a3dfd1a1dfca159b0ea1e1e40894e3
#
_entry.id   28a3dfd1a1dfca159b0ea1e1e40894e3
#
_cell.length_a   1.000
_cell.length_b   1.000
_cell.length_c   1.000
_cell.angle_alpha   90.00
_cell.angle_beta   90.00
_cell.angle_gamma   90.00
#
_symmetry.space_group_name_H-M   'P 1'
#
loop_
_entity.id
_entity.type
_entity.pdbx_description
1 polymer ?
#
loop_
_entity_poly.entity_id
_entity_poly.type
_entity_poly.pdbx_seq_one_letter_code
_entity_poly.pdbx_strand_id
1 'polypeptide(L)' 'MLNLPETDLTFLCDLVKTSRQKPHHVQWIDRDGTERTTVLTPAEAAQLNKLAHSLKISKTETLRQAAHIPVKK' A
#
# COMPACT_ATOMS: atom_id res chain seq x y z
N MET A 1 -11.44 7.04 -3.69
CA MET A 1 -11.56 5.62 -3.28
C MET A 1 -10.98 4.72 -4.35
N LEU A 2 -10.25 3.69 -3.94
CA LEU A 2 -9.66 2.75 -4.88
C LEU A 2 -10.73 1.82 -5.44
N ASN A 3 -10.75 1.68 -6.75
CA ASN A 3 -11.71 0.81 -7.43
C ASN A 3 -11.01 -0.50 -7.81
N LEU A 4 -10.78 -1.35 -6.81
CA LEU A 4 -10.01 -2.59 -6.97
C LEU A 4 -10.82 -3.79 -6.48
N PRO A 5 -10.49 -5.00 -6.98
CA PRO A 5 -11.05 -6.22 -6.42
C PRO A 5 -10.74 -6.34 -4.93
N GLU A 6 -11.59 -7.05 -4.21
CA GLU A 6 -11.43 -7.21 -2.77
C GLU A 6 -10.08 -7.83 -2.40
N THR A 7 -9.58 -8.76 -3.22
CA THR A 7 -8.28 -9.38 -2.99
C THR A 7 -7.15 -8.34 -3.01
N ASP A 8 -7.22 -7.38 -3.91
CA ASP A 8 -6.22 -6.32 -3.99
C ASP A 8 -6.35 -5.35 -2.82
N LEU A 9 -7.57 -5.04 -2.41
CA LEU A 9 -7.80 -4.19 -1.24
C LEU A 9 -7.25 -4.85 0.02
N THR A 10 -7.48 -6.15 0.18
CA THR A 10 -6.95 -6.91 1.31
C THR A 10 -5.42 -6.89 1.29
N PHE A 11 -4.82 -7.09 0.13
CA PHE A 11 -3.37 -7.04 -0.01
C PHE A 11 -2.81 -5.68 0.42
N LEU A 12 -3.42 -4.59 -0.03
CA LEU A 12 -2.97 -3.25 0.31
C LEU A 12 -3.14 -2.97 1.81
N CYS A 13 -4.26 -3.38 2.39
CA CYS A 13 -4.48 -3.21 3.82
C CYS A 13 -3.43 -3.97 4.63
N ASP A 14 -3.10 -5.19 4.22
CA ASP A 14 -2.08 -5.97 4.91
C ASP A 14 -0.71 -5.31 4.82
N LEU A 15 -0.38 -4.72 3.66
CA LEU A 15 0.90 -4.03 3.49
C LEU A 15 1.09 -2.92 4.52
N VAL A 16 0.07 -2.11 4.74
CA VAL A 16 0.22 -0.96 5.63
C VAL A 16 0.07 -1.33 7.10
N LYS A 17 -0.52 -2.48 7.40
CA LYS A 17 -0.74 -2.91 8.79
C LYS A 17 0.32 -3.85 9.32
N THR A 18 1.00 -4.58 8.43
CA THR A 18 1.98 -5.59 8.84
C THR A 18 3.33 -4.94 9.12
N SER A 19 3.91 -5.25 10.29
CA SER A 19 5.19 -4.69 10.73
C SER A 19 6.32 -5.69 10.66
N ARG A 20 6.24 -6.69 9.79
CA ARG A 20 7.28 -7.71 9.68
C ARG A 20 8.50 -7.13 8.98
N GLN A 21 9.68 -7.61 9.37
CA GLN A 21 10.91 -7.23 8.69
C GLN A 21 10.94 -7.85 7.30
N LYS A 22 11.15 -7.00 6.31
CA LYS A 22 11.21 -7.41 4.91
C LYS A 22 12.32 -6.63 4.22
N PRO A 23 12.87 -7.13 3.10
CA PRO A 23 14.04 -6.51 2.47
C PRO A 23 13.80 -5.15 1.83
N HIS A 24 12.57 -4.86 1.44
CA HIS A 24 12.26 -3.59 0.78
C HIS A 24 11.51 -2.65 1.70
N HIS A 25 11.87 -1.37 1.63
CA HIS A 25 11.21 -0.32 2.40
C HIS A 25 10.74 0.77 1.46
N VAL A 26 9.51 1.24 1.64
CA VAL A 26 8.97 2.38 0.91
C VAL A 26 8.57 3.43 1.91
N GLN A 27 9.20 4.61 1.84
CA GLN A 27 8.83 5.74 2.69
C GLN A 27 7.79 6.59 1.96
N TRP A 28 6.77 7.01 2.70
CA TRP A 28 5.71 7.82 2.13
C TRP A 28 5.12 8.72 3.20
N ILE A 29 4.43 9.78 2.75
CA ILE A 29 3.83 10.77 3.65
C ILE A 29 2.33 10.55 3.64
N ASP A 30 1.75 10.38 4.84
CA ASP A 30 0.33 10.23 4.98
C ASP A 30 -0.38 11.57 4.80
N ARG A 31 -1.70 11.54 4.73
CA ARG A 31 -2.52 12.75 4.49
C ARG A 31 -2.35 13.81 5.55
N ASP A 32 -2.03 13.41 6.77
CA ASP A 32 -1.83 14.33 7.89
C ASP A 32 -0.38 14.83 7.98
N GLY A 33 0.47 14.47 7.04
CA GLY A 33 1.88 14.84 7.04
C GLY A 33 2.77 13.91 7.82
N THR A 34 2.24 12.82 8.36
CA THR A 34 3.03 11.84 9.11
C THR A 34 3.90 11.02 8.16
N GLU A 35 5.18 10.91 8.47
CA GLU A 35 6.07 10.03 7.70
C GLU A 35 5.82 8.58 8.10
N ARG A 36 5.64 7.74 7.09
CA ARG A 36 5.40 6.31 7.31
C ARG A 36 6.34 5.50 6.45
N THR A 37 6.59 4.27 6.89
CA THR A 37 7.40 3.32 6.13
C THR A 37 6.64 2.01 6.03
N THR A 38 6.53 1.50 4.82
CA THR A 38 5.92 0.19 4.57
C THR A 38 7.00 -0.77 4.12
N VAL A 39 7.05 -1.95 4.74
CA VAL A 39 8.02 -2.98 4.38
C VAL A 39 7.33 -4.04 3.53
N LEU A 40 8.03 -4.51 2.52
CA LEU A 40 7.46 -5.49 1.58
C LEU A 40 8.53 -6.44 1.06
N THR A 41 8.07 -7.61 0.62
CA THR A 41 8.93 -8.57 -0.10
C THR A 41 9.06 -8.14 -1.56
N PRO A 42 10.05 -8.69 -2.31
CA PRO A 42 10.17 -8.39 -3.74
C PRO A 42 8.87 -8.66 -4.51
N ALA A 43 8.17 -9.76 -4.18
CA ALA A 43 6.91 -10.08 -4.84
C ALA A 43 5.84 -9.04 -4.54
N GLU A 44 5.76 -8.60 -3.28
CA GLU A 44 4.81 -7.56 -2.88
C GLU A 44 5.15 -6.23 -3.53
N ALA A 45 6.45 -5.91 -3.65
CA ALA A 45 6.87 -4.69 -4.31
C ALA A 45 6.45 -4.67 -5.78
N ALA A 46 6.63 -5.79 -6.47
CA ALA A 46 6.22 -5.92 -7.87
C ALA A 46 4.70 -5.75 -8.00
N GLN A 47 3.94 -6.37 -7.10
CA GLN A 47 2.49 -6.26 -7.13
C GLN A 47 2.04 -4.84 -6.83
N LEU A 48 2.67 -4.16 -5.89
CA LEU A 48 2.37 -2.77 -5.57
C LEU A 48 2.62 -1.87 -6.79
N ASN A 49 3.76 -2.06 -7.47
CA ASN A 49 4.07 -1.30 -8.67
C ASN A 49 3.03 -1.54 -9.75
N LYS A 50 2.60 -2.79 -9.91
CA LYS A 50 1.59 -3.14 -10.91
C LYS A 50 0.26 -2.46 -10.60
N LEU A 51 -0.15 -2.45 -9.34
CA LEU A 51 -1.38 -1.80 -8.93
C LEU A 51 -1.30 -0.29 -9.14
N ALA A 52 -0.19 0.33 -8.75
CA ALA A 52 0.01 1.76 -8.92
C ALA A 52 -0.05 2.13 -10.40
N HIS A 53 0.57 1.35 -11.25
CA HIS A 53 0.53 1.57 -12.69
C HIS A 53 -0.90 1.45 -13.23
N SER A 54 -1.63 0.44 -12.78
CA SER A 54 -3.02 0.22 -13.18
C SER A 54 -3.91 1.38 -12.77
N LEU A 55 -3.66 1.95 -11.59
CA LEU A 55 -4.42 3.08 -11.06
C LEU A 55 -3.93 4.42 -11.61
N LYS A 56 -2.81 4.42 -12.33
CA LYS A 56 -2.19 5.64 -12.90
C LYS A 56 -1.79 6.63 -11.81
N ILE A 57 -1.33 6.13 -10.68
CA ILE A 57 -0.82 6.94 -9.58
C ILE A 57 0.53 6.37 -9.13
N SER A 58 1.23 7.11 -8.27
CA SER A 58 2.50 6.63 -7.74
C SER A 58 2.26 5.54 -6.69
N LYS A 59 3.29 4.73 -6.42
CA LYS A 59 3.19 3.71 -5.38
C LYS A 59 3.01 4.34 -4.00
N THR A 60 3.60 5.50 -3.76
CA THR A 60 3.40 6.22 -2.50
C THR A 60 1.96 6.68 -2.35
N GLU A 61 1.34 7.14 -3.43
CA GLU A 61 -0.07 7.51 -3.39
C GLU A 61 -0.95 6.28 -3.18
N THR A 62 -0.58 5.14 -3.78
CA THR A 62 -1.31 3.89 -3.56
C THR A 62 -1.28 3.50 -2.09
N LEU A 63 -0.14 3.62 -1.44
CA LEU A 63 -0.01 3.31 -0.01
C LEU A 63 -0.80 4.30 0.84
N ARG A 64 -0.78 5.58 0.46
CA ARG A 64 -1.54 6.61 1.18
C ARG A 64 -3.03 6.28 1.17
N GLN A 65 -3.55 5.92 0.01
CA GLN A 65 -4.96 5.57 -0.09
C GLN A 65 -5.27 4.26 0.64
N ALA A 66 -4.36 3.29 0.58
CA ALA A 66 -4.53 2.02 1.26
C ALA A 66 -4.66 2.20 2.78
N ALA A 67 -3.93 3.14 3.35
CA ALA A 67 -3.96 3.40 4.78
C ALA A 67 -5.32 3.91 5.25
N HIS A 68 -6.15 4.40 4.34
CA HIS A 68 -7.45 4.97 4.65
C HIS A 68 -8.61 4.12 4.12
N ILE A 69 -8.33 2.89 3.70
CA ILE A 69 -9.39 1.97 3.28
C ILE A 69 -10.13 1.49 4.53
N PRO A 70 -11.47 1.61 4.56
CA PRO A 70 -12.25 1.12 5.71
C PRO A 70 -12.07 -0.38 5.90
N VAL A 71 -11.92 -0.79 7.14
CA VAL A 71 -11.81 -2.21 7.48
C VAL A 71 -13.22 -2.78 7.58
N LYS A 72 -13.51 -3.75 6.72
CA LYS A 72 -14.77 -4.49 6.82
C LYS A 72 -14.60 -5.66 7.76
N LYS A 73 -15.51 -5.81 8.62
CA LYS A 73 -15.56 -6.98 9.48
C LYS A 73 -16.73 -7.85 9.08
#